data_a7dc3ea4de2c61cdedeee121d6ca65b0
#
_entry.id   a7dc3ea4de2c61cdedeee121d6ca65b0
#
_cell.length_a   1.000
_cell.length_b   1.000
_cell.length_c   1.000
_cell.angle_alpha   90.00
_cell.angle_beta   90.00
_cell.angle_gamma   90.00
#
_symmetry.space_group_name_H-M   'P 1'
#
loop_
_entity.id
_entity.type
_entity.pdbx_description
1 polymer ?
#
loop_
_entity_poly.entity_id
_entity_poly.type
_entity_poly.pdbx_seq_one_letter_code
_entity_poly.pdbx_strand_id
1 'polypeptide(L)'
;MIRSRRPKRCGCRWLGSLTLAIALGAIPFSSLQAQALIVQNPGWFESWAFQGQPEPEVRRQLQSQVQLQLKAMEKQCRLSSDQKQKLETAAQGDIARFFRMVQLARLKTEGMQPDQEHMQEIQQALSPVQNKFIGGLFKKDSLLETVTSATLTPDQMASWRRYLQERLERRYATAMAIELSRLEQRLPLTSRQRDAILEKVANRCKGRSIKDDQRLTSLVEAAFYSIPKEHLAQILDPPQLALLQKESQSHAGVIEMMKQEGFDFESVPETLVAPPDPAQETPQ
;
A
#
# COMPACT_ATOMS: atom_id res chain seq x y z
N MET A 1 -19.84 -53.25 12.47
CA MET A 1 -18.73 -54.02 13.09
C MET A 1 -17.40 -53.44 12.61
N ILE A 2 -16.80 -52.49 13.31
CA ILE A 2 -15.38 -52.17 13.23
C ILE A 2 -15.00 -51.58 14.61
N ARG A 3 -13.97 -52.16 15.19
CA ARG A 3 -13.57 -52.07 16.61
C ARG A 3 -12.85 -50.77 16.93
N SER A 4 -13.27 -50.15 18.02
CA SER A 4 -12.56 -49.19 18.87
C SER A 4 -11.20 -49.77 19.35
N ARG A 5 -10.13 -49.00 19.22
CA ARG A 5 -8.88 -49.19 19.97
C ARG A 5 -8.49 -47.87 20.67
N ARG A 6 -8.60 -47.90 22.00
CA ARG A 6 -8.00 -46.90 22.92
C ARG A 6 -6.52 -47.23 23.13
N PRO A 7 -5.61 -46.28 23.21
CA PRO A 7 -4.29 -46.51 23.78
C PRO A 7 -4.24 -46.12 25.26
N LYS A 8 -3.43 -46.90 25.96
CA LYS A 8 -3.21 -47.01 27.39
C LYS A 8 -2.49 -45.78 27.98
N ARG A 9 -2.92 -45.39 29.20
CA ARG A 9 -2.20 -44.48 30.10
C ARG A 9 -0.95 -45.21 30.67
N CYS A 10 0.22 -44.58 30.55
CA CYS A 10 1.40 -44.90 31.37
C CYS A 10 1.63 -43.75 32.35
N GLY A 11 1.43 -44.05 33.62
CA GLY A 11 1.83 -43.20 34.72
C GLY A 11 3.31 -43.42 35.03
N CYS A 12 4.03 -42.36 35.30
CA CYS A 12 5.29 -42.39 36.07
C CYS A 12 5.28 -41.22 37.04
N ARG A 13 5.04 -41.60 38.30
CA ARG A 13 5.34 -40.78 39.50
C ARG A 13 6.85 -40.85 39.69
N TRP A 14 7.52 -39.68 39.74
CA TRP A 14 8.81 -39.55 40.40
C TRP A 14 8.79 -38.28 41.24
N LEU A 15 8.82 -38.53 42.59
CA LEU A 15 9.10 -37.56 43.63
C LEU A 15 10.63 -37.42 43.71
N GLY A 16 11.12 -36.22 43.67
CA GLY A 16 12.52 -35.90 43.93
C GLY A 16 12.64 -34.41 44.27
N SER A 17 12.51 -34.10 45.56
CA SER A 17 12.84 -32.81 46.14
C SER A 17 14.35 -32.57 46.01
N LEU A 18 14.75 -31.49 45.33
CA LEU A 18 16.09 -30.94 45.44
C LEU A 18 15.98 -29.41 45.54
N THR A 19 16.19 -28.95 46.75
CA THR A 19 16.40 -27.55 47.11
C THR A 19 17.72 -27.11 46.51
N LEU A 20 17.71 -26.20 45.51
CA LEU A 20 18.90 -25.55 45.02
C LEU A 20 18.83 -24.04 45.29
N ALA A 21 19.81 -23.57 46.05
CA ALA A 21 20.01 -22.18 46.42
C ALA A 21 20.17 -21.30 45.18
N ILE A 22 19.34 -20.29 45.05
CA ILE A 22 19.45 -19.28 44.01
C ILE A 22 20.47 -18.24 44.47
N ALA A 23 21.70 -18.33 43.94
CA ALA A 23 22.66 -17.23 43.95
C ALA A 23 22.20 -16.16 42.98
N LEU A 24 21.78 -14.99 43.49
CA LEU A 24 21.55 -13.78 42.71
C LEU A 24 22.89 -13.26 42.14
N GLY A 25 23.26 -13.76 40.98
CA GLY A 25 24.28 -13.17 40.12
C GLY A 25 23.67 -12.07 39.30
N ALA A 26 24.01 -10.81 39.59
CA ALA A 26 23.71 -9.66 38.74
C ALA A 26 24.34 -9.88 37.37
N ILE A 27 23.55 -10.16 36.36
CA ILE A 27 23.98 -10.18 34.96
C ILE A 27 23.99 -8.72 34.50
N PRO A 28 25.13 -8.11 34.14
CA PRO A 28 25.13 -6.81 33.52
C PRO A 28 24.48 -6.98 32.14
N PHE A 29 23.35 -6.32 31.92
CA PHE A 29 22.74 -6.16 30.62
C PHE A 29 23.72 -5.40 29.71
N SER A 30 24.49 -6.12 28.93
CA SER A 30 25.31 -5.55 27.85
C SER A 30 24.42 -5.17 26.68
N SER A 31 23.71 -4.05 26.83
CA SER A 31 22.93 -3.41 25.76
C SER A 31 23.81 -2.82 24.64
N LEU A 32 25.12 -2.99 24.73
CA LEU A 32 26.11 -2.49 23.77
C LEU A 32 26.34 -3.42 22.55
N GLN A 33 25.88 -4.67 22.58
CA GLN A 33 26.15 -5.60 21.47
C GLN A 33 25.13 -5.51 20.31
N ALA A 34 23.96 -4.94 20.53
CA ALA A 34 22.96 -4.79 19.46
C ALA A 34 23.32 -3.67 18.47
N GLN A 35 24.06 -2.66 18.91
CA GLN A 35 24.50 -1.56 18.03
C GLN A 35 25.74 -1.92 17.18
N ALA A 36 26.58 -2.84 17.62
CA ALA A 36 27.78 -3.24 16.88
C ALA A 36 27.48 -4.14 15.67
N LEU A 37 26.33 -4.80 15.62
CA LEU A 37 25.92 -5.66 14.48
C LEU A 37 25.38 -4.88 13.27
N ILE A 38 25.02 -3.60 13.44
CA ILE A 38 24.54 -2.75 12.33
C ILE A 38 25.73 -2.23 11.50
N VAL A 39 26.92 -2.17 12.08
CA VAL A 39 28.10 -1.46 11.57
C VAL A 39 28.86 -2.24 10.47
N GLN A 40 28.56 -3.50 10.19
CA GLN A 40 29.29 -4.30 9.19
C GLN A 40 28.40 -4.92 8.10
N ASN A 41 27.28 -4.32 7.76
CA ASN A 41 26.48 -4.82 6.64
C ASN A 41 26.88 -4.08 5.35
N PRO A 42 27.67 -4.71 4.45
CA PRO A 42 28.06 -4.08 3.18
C PRO A 42 26.88 -3.75 2.26
N GLY A 43 25.66 -4.22 2.59
CA GLY A 43 24.42 -3.98 1.87
C GLY A 43 23.48 -2.96 2.55
N TRP A 44 23.94 -2.14 3.47
CA TRP A 44 23.08 -1.16 4.14
C TRP A 44 22.46 -0.18 3.14
N PHE A 45 23.19 0.22 2.10
CA PHE A 45 22.69 1.15 1.09
C PHE A 45 21.48 0.55 0.34
N GLU A 46 21.58 -0.69 -0.15
CA GLU A 46 20.50 -1.40 -0.82
C GLU A 46 19.32 -1.65 0.13
N SER A 47 19.61 -1.96 1.37
CA SER A 47 18.60 -2.15 2.41
C SER A 47 17.74 -0.90 2.58
N TRP A 48 18.35 0.26 2.55
CA TRP A 48 17.66 1.54 2.74
C TRP A 48 17.09 2.10 1.44
N ALA A 49 17.86 2.09 0.35
CA ALA A 49 17.44 2.62 -0.94
C ALA A 49 16.32 1.80 -1.59
N PHE A 50 16.36 0.46 -1.46
CA PHE A 50 15.54 -0.48 -2.21
C PHE A 50 14.84 -1.52 -1.33
N GLN A 51 14.70 -1.28 -0.03
CA GLN A 51 14.06 -2.23 0.91
C GLN A 51 14.75 -3.61 0.90
N GLY A 52 16.08 -3.63 0.79
CA GLY A 52 16.89 -4.85 0.79
C GLY A 52 17.02 -5.55 -0.56
N GLN A 53 16.44 -5.02 -1.63
CA GLN A 53 16.59 -5.60 -2.96
C GLN A 53 17.94 -5.20 -3.58
N PRO A 54 18.67 -6.13 -4.22
CA PRO A 54 19.89 -5.79 -4.96
C PRO A 54 19.59 -4.88 -6.17
N GLU A 55 20.46 -3.91 -6.45
CA GLU A 55 20.28 -2.98 -7.58
C GLU A 55 20.00 -3.69 -8.93
N PRO A 56 20.68 -4.79 -9.32
CA PRO A 56 20.36 -5.49 -10.57
C PRO A 56 18.94 -6.04 -10.61
N GLU A 57 18.40 -6.48 -9.46
CA GLU A 57 17.02 -6.98 -9.37
C GLU A 57 16.02 -5.82 -9.52
N VAL A 58 16.25 -4.69 -8.85
CA VAL A 58 15.46 -3.49 -9.00
C VAL A 58 15.43 -3.05 -10.48
N ARG A 59 16.57 -3.08 -11.16
CA ARG A 59 16.66 -2.73 -12.58
C ARG A 59 15.80 -3.66 -13.45
N ARG A 60 15.89 -4.97 -13.23
CA ARG A 60 15.06 -5.96 -13.94
C ARG A 60 13.57 -5.76 -13.67
N GLN A 61 13.20 -5.51 -12.42
CA GLN A 61 11.83 -5.24 -12.01
C GLN A 61 11.25 -4.00 -12.73
N LEU A 62 12.00 -2.90 -12.76
CA LEU A 62 11.59 -1.68 -13.44
C LEU A 62 11.44 -1.89 -14.95
N GLN A 63 12.36 -2.61 -15.59
CA GLN A 63 12.26 -2.96 -17.01
C GLN A 63 11.02 -3.82 -17.27
N SER A 64 10.77 -4.83 -16.45
CA SER A 64 9.56 -5.67 -16.55
C SER A 64 8.29 -4.87 -16.39
N GLN A 65 8.27 -3.92 -15.43
CA GLN A 65 7.14 -3.02 -15.22
C GLN A 65 6.85 -2.17 -16.46
N VAL A 66 7.88 -1.61 -17.10
CA VAL A 66 7.75 -0.87 -18.36
C VAL A 66 7.13 -1.75 -19.46
N GLN A 67 7.66 -2.95 -19.66
CA GLN A 67 7.16 -3.86 -20.69
C GLN A 67 5.67 -4.20 -20.46
N LEU A 68 5.28 -4.47 -19.21
CA LEU A 68 3.88 -4.73 -18.86
C LEU A 68 2.98 -3.51 -19.11
N GLN A 69 3.46 -2.30 -18.78
CA GLN A 69 2.72 -1.07 -19.01
C GLN A 69 2.55 -0.79 -20.51
N LEU A 70 3.62 -0.90 -21.29
CA LEU A 70 3.58 -0.70 -22.74
C LEU A 70 2.68 -1.72 -23.43
N LYS A 71 2.73 -2.99 -23.02
CA LYS A 71 1.83 -4.04 -23.52
C LYS A 71 0.36 -3.74 -23.20
N ALA A 72 0.07 -3.21 -22.03
CA ALA A 72 -1.27 -2.77 -21.67
C ALA A 72 -1.72 -1.59 -22.54
N MET A 73 -0.85 -0.59 -22.74
CA MET A 73 -1.14 0.57 -23.61
C MET A 73 -1.35 0.13 -25.07
N GLU A 74 -0.50 -0.75 -25.60
CA GLU A 74 -0.64 -1.31 -26.95
C GLU A 74 -2.00 -1.98 -27.14
N LYS A 75 -2.42 -2.79 -26.17
CA LYS A 75 -3.72 -3.48 -26.20
C LYS A 75 -4.91 -2.50 -26.14
N GLN A 76 -4.83 -1.47 -25.31
CA GLN A 76 -5.95 -0.55 -25.09
C GLN A 76 -6.03 0.56 -26.14
N CYS A 77 -4.88 1.02 -26.63
CA CYS A 77 -4.78 2.20 -27.50
C CYS A 77 -4.41 1.86 -28.93
N ARG A 78 -4.10 0.58 -29.26
CA ARG A 78 -3.65 0.17 -30.61
C ARG A 78 -2.48 1.05 -31.10
N LEU A 79 -1.41 1.11 -30.30
CA LEU A 79 -0.24 1.93 -30.60
C LEU A 79 0.40 1.56 -31.94
N SER A 80 0.85 2.57 -32.70
CA SER A 80 1.75 2.35 -33.82
C SER A 80 3.16 1.92 -33.34
N SER A 81 3.98 1.36 -34.23
CA SER A 81 5.37 1.02 -33.94
C SER A 81 6.17 2.24 -33.44
N ASP A 82 5.99 3.39 -34.09
CA ASP A 82 6.68 4.63 -33.75
C ASP A 82 6.25 5.17 -32.37
N GLN A 83 4.95 5.11 -32.07
CA GLN A 83 4.45 5.47 -30.74
C GLN A 83 5.04 4.58 -29.67
N LYS A 84 5.04 3.26 -29.87
CA LYS A 84 5.61 2.30 -28.95
C LYS A 84 7.09 2.56 -28.69
N GLN A 85 7.88 2.77 -29.75
CA GLN A 85 9.30 3.05 -29.64
C GLN A 85 9.58 4.33 -28.85
N LYS A 86 8.82 5.41 -29.11
CA LYS A 86 8.93 6.68 -28.37
C LYS A 86 8.65 6.49 -26.88
N LEU A 87 7.58 5.77 -26.54
CA LEU A 87 7.20 5.49 -25.15
C LEU A 87 8.24 4.61 -24.45
N GLU A 88 8.76 3.60 -25.13
CA GLU A 88 9.81 2.74 -24.59
C GLU A 88 11.10 3.52 -24.33
N THR A 89 11.53 4.37 -25.26
CA THR A 89 12.68 5.26 -25.08
C THR A 89 12.51 6.20 -23.91
N ALA A 90 11.32 6.80 -23.75
CA ALA A 90 10.99 7.66 -22.62
C ALA A 90 11.07 6.91 -21.28
N ALA A 91 10.53 5.71 -21.22
CA ALA A 91 10.57 4.87 -20.01
C ALA A 91 12.01 4.47 -19.65
N GLN A 92 12.84 4.10 -20.64
CA GLN A 92 14.26 3.83 -20.42
C GLN A 92 15.00 5.08 -19.93
N GLY A 93 14.63 6.25 -20.42
CA GLY A 93 15.13 7.53 -19.93
C GLY A 93 14.82 7.77 -18.45
N ASP A 94 13.61 7.45 -18.01
CA ASP A 94 13.22 7.54 -16.59
C ASP A 94 14.04 6.56 -15.71
N ILE A 95 14.23 5.32 -16.18
CA ILE A 95 15.08 4.34 -15.49
C ILE A 95 16.53 4.86 -15.38
N ALA A 96 17.08 5.37 -16.48
CA ALA A 96 18.45 5.91 -16.48
C ALA A 96 18.59 7.10 -15.51
N ARG A 97 17.61 8.01 -15.47
CA ARG A 97 17.59 9.13 -14.50
C ARG A 97 17.54 8.65 -13.07
N PHE A 98 16.72 7.63 -12.78
CA PHE A 98 16.62 7.05 -11.46
C PHE A 98 17.96 6.45 -11.01
N PHE A 99 18.61 5.62 -11.82
CA PHE A 99 19.90 5.03 -11.45
C PHE A 99 21.04 6.06 -11.38
N ARG A 100 20.95 7.16 -12.12
CA ARG A 100 21.87 8.30 -11.90
C ARG A 100 21.68 8.92 -10.52
N MET A 101 20.44 9.08 -10.07
CA MET A 101 20.13 9.56 -8.72
C MET A 101 20.64 8.60 -7.65
N VAL A 102 20.51 7.29 -7.87
CA VAL A 102 21.08 6.24 -7.00
C VAL A 102 22.60 6.37 -6.90
N GLN A 103 23.28 6.52 -8.04
CA GLN A 103 24.73 6.70 -8.07
C GLN A 103 25.19 7.96 -7.32
N LEU A 104 24.49 9.08 -7.50
CA LEU A 104 24.78 10.31 -6.78
C LEU A 104 24.57 10.15 -5.26
N ALA A 105 23.52 9.45 -4.84
CA ALA A 105 23.28 9.15 -3.42
C ALA A 105 24.40 8.26 -2.87
N ARG A 106 24.83 7.24 -3.62
CA ARG A 106 25.93 6.35 -3.23
C ARG A 106 27.25 7.11 -3.06
N LEU A 107 27.59 8.00 -4.00
CA LEU A 107 28.79 8.84 -3.91
C LEU A 107 28.73 9.78 -2.70
N LYS A 108 27.58 10.36 -2.40
CA LYS A 108 27.41 11.23 -1.22
C LYS A 108 27.55 10.50 0.11
N THR A 109 27.26 9.23 0.14
CA THR A 109 27.30 8.39 1.34
C THR A 109 28.52 7.46 1.36
N GLU A 110 29.44 7.64 0.41
CA GLU A 110 30.67 6.85 0.34
C GLU A 110 31.53 7.06 1.60
N GLY A 111 31.93 5.97 2.23
CA GLY A 111 32.70 6.01 3.47
C GLY A 111 31.88 6.31 4.73
N MET A 112 30.61 6.69 4.62
CA MET A 112 29.73 6.89 5.78
C MET A 112 29.22 5.56 6.30
N GLN A 113 29.10 5.47 7.62
CA GLN A 113 28.41 4.36 8.28
C GLN A 113 27.07 4.86 8.83
N PRO A 114 26.02 4.02 8.90
CA PRO A 114 24.72 4.41 9.42
C PRO A 114 24.77 4.50 10.96
N ASP A 115 25.59 5.39 11.48
CA ASP A 115 25.70 5.76 12.89
C ASP A 115 24.92 7.05 13.18
N GLN A 116 24.91 7.45 14.45
CA GLN A 116 24.17 8.63 14.89
C GLN A 116 24.70 9.94 14.27
N GLU A 117 25.98 10.01 13.97
CA GLU A 117 26.64 11.20 13.41
C GLU A 117 26.25 11.41 11.95
N HIS A 118 26.25 10.37 11.13
CA HIS A 118 26.00 10.45 9.69
C HIS A 118 24.53 10.21 9.30
N MET A 119 23.67 9.82 10.26
CA MET A 119 22.28 9.43 9.99
C MET A 119 21.51 10.49 9.20
N GLN A 120 21.65 11.76 9.57
CA GLN A 120 20.94 12.85 8.92
C GLN A 120 21.40 13.06 7.47
N GLU A 121 22.70 13.00 7.21
CA GLU A 121 23.27 13.15 5.86
C GLU A 121 22.88 11.99 4.97
N ILE A 122 22.96 10.76 5.48
CA ILE A 122 22.52 9.55 4.79
C ILE A 122 21.03 9.65 4.42
N GLN A 123 20.21 10.05 5.37
CA GLN A 123 18.76 10.19 5.13
C GLN A 123 18.47 11.27 4.08
N GLN A 124 19.14 12.41 4.11
CA GLN A 124 19.00 13.45 3.09
C GLN A 124 19.44 12.97 1.71
N ALA A 125 20.51 12.19 1.61
CA ALA A 125 20.99 11.66 0.35
C ALA A 125 20.05 10.59 -0.23
N LEU A 126 19.45 9.74 0.62
CA LEU A 126 18.61 8.61 0.21
C LEU A 126 17.15 8.97 0.02
N SER A 127 16.61 9.97 0.72
CA SER A 127 15.19 10.36 0.62
C SER A 127 14.69 10.57 -0.81
N PRO A 128 15.42 11.23 -1.73
CA PRO A 128 14.97 11.38 -3.12
C PRO A 128 14.87 10.04 -3.85
N VAL A 129 15.79 9.11 -3.59
CA VAL A 129 15.80 7.76 -4.18
C VAL A 129 14.61 6.97 -3.65
N GLN A 130 14.42 6.91 -2.33
CA GLN A 130 13.33 6.21 -1.68
C GLN A 130 11.97 6.74 -2.15
N ASN A 131 11.79 8.06 -2.14
CA ASN A 131 10.55 8.70 -2.57
C ASN A 131 10.21 8.36 -4.02
N LYS A 132 11.22 8.34 -4.91
CA LYS A 132 11.01 8.00 -6.32
C LYS A 132 10.76 6.52 -6.51
N PHE A 133 11.45 5.65 -5.77
CA PHE A 133 11.27 4.19 -5.81
C PHE A 133 9.89 3.77 -5.31
N ILE A 134 9.50 4.22 -4.11
CA ILE A 134 8.22 3.90 -3.48
C ILE A 134 7.06 4.60 -4.21
N GLY A 135 7.22 5.87 -4.54
CA GLY A 135 6.21 6.65 -5.24
C GLY A 135 5.95 6.22 -6.69
N GLY A 136 6.87 5.45 -7.29
CA GLY A 136 6.79 4.94 -8.67
C GLY A 136 7.43 5.88 -9.70
N LEU A 137 8.30 5.30 -10.56
CA LEU A 137 9.09 6.04 -11.53
C LEU A 137 8.26 6.65 -12.66
N PHE A 138 7.22 5.94 -13.08
CA PHE A 138 6.46 6.22 -14.32
C PHE A 138 5.15 6.98 -14.07
N LYS A 139 5.09 7.74 -12.97
CA LYS A 139 3.95 8.57 -12.59
C LYS A 139 4.18 10.03 -12.98
N LYS A 140 3.38 10.92 -12.41
CA LYS A 140 3.45 12.37 -12.64
C LYS A 140 4.90 12.88 -12.67
N ASP A 141 5.21 13.74 -13.64
CA ASP A 141 6.53 14.32 -13.89
C ASP A 141 7.58 13.33 -14.45
N SER A 142 7.16 12.15 -14.93
CA SER A 142 8.03 11.23 -15.66
C SER A 142 8.13 11.61 -17.15
N LEU A 143 9.22 11.16 -17.79
CA LEU A 143 9.34 11.28 -19.25
C LEU A 143 8.27 10.45 -19.94
N LEU A 144 7.99 9.25 -19.42
CA LEU A 144 6.96 8.38 -19.97
C LEU A 144 5.59 9.06 -19.97
N GLU A 145 5.21 9.74 -18.89
CA GLU A 145 3.94 10.49 -18.84
C GLU A 145 3.90 11.64 -19.82
N THR A 146 4.97 12.44 -19.85
CA THR A 146 5.09 13.58 -20.77
C THR A 146 4.99 13.14 -22.23
N VAL A 147 5.76 12.10 -22.61
CA VAL A 147 5.76 11.55 -23.97
C VAL A 147 4.43 10.85 -24.28
N THR A 148 3.80 10.19 -23.30
CA THR A 148 2.45 9.62 -23.46
C THR A 148 1.45 10.70 -23.85
N SER A 149 1.44 11.81 -23.12
CA SER A 149 0.52 12.92 -23.38
C SER A 149 0.77 13.61 -24.74
N ALA A 150 2.02 13.65 -25.21
CA ALA A 150 2.40 14.25 -26.48
C ALA A 150 2.24 13.30 -27.69
N THR A 151 2.22 11.99 -27.46
CA THR A 151 2.29 10.98 -28.54
C THR A 151 0.94 10.34 -28.83
N LEU A 152 0.09 10.16 -27.82
CA LEU A 152 -1.23 9.56 -28.01
C LEU A 152 -2.20 10.54 -28.63
N THR A 153 -3.04 10.05 -29.55
CA THR A 153 -4.18 10.82 -30.05
C THR A 153 -5.22 11.06 -28.95
N PRO A 154 -6.14 12.03 -29.07
CA PRO A 154 -7.19 12.26 -28.08
C PRO A 154 -8.01 11.00 -27.77
N ASP A 155 -8.37 10.19 -28.77
CA ASP A 155 -9.13 8.95 -28.59
C ASP A 155 -8.31 7.86 -27.88
N GLN A 156 -7.03 7.73 -28.21
CA GLN A 156 -6.11 6.83 -27.52
C GLN A 156 -5.94 7.24 -26.06
N MET A 157 -5.80 8.53 -25.79
CA MET A 157 -5.70 9.07 -24.44
C MET A 157 -6.98 8.84 -23.64
N ALA A 158 -8.17 9.02 -24.25
CA ALA A 158 -9.45 8.73 -23.61
C ALA A 158 -9.56 7.24 -23.26
N SER A 159 -9.16 6.34 -24.17
CA SER A 159 -9.15 4.89 -23.95
C SER A 159 -8.16 4.50 -22.84
N TRP A 160 -6.98 5.10 -22.79
CA TRP A 160 -5.99 4.87 -21.75
C TRP A 160 -6.47 5.33 -20.37
N ARG A 161 -7.06 6.54 -20.28
CA ARG A 161 -7.63 7.05 -19.02
C ARG A 161 -8.75 6.16 -18.51
N ARG A 162 -9.64 5.70 -19.38
CA ARG A 162 -10.71 4.75 -19.01
C ARG A 162 -10.14 3.46 -18.45
N TYR A 163 -9.15 2.87 -19.10
CA TYR A 163 -8.48 1.66 -18.61
C TYR A 163 -7.84 1.86 -17.24
N LEU A 164 -7.15 2.98 -17.01
CA LEU A 164 -6.56 3.30 -15.71
C LEU A 164 -7.62 3.48 -14.63
N GLN A 165 -8.75 4.12 -14.96
CA GLN A 165 -9.88 4.30 -14.06
C GLN A 165 -10.50 2.96 -13.68
N GLU A 166 -10.83 2.12 -14.66
CA GLU A 166 -11.35 0.76 -14.41
C GLU A 166 -10.39 -0.11 -13.60
N ARG A 167 -9.09 0.03 -13.85
CA ARG A 167 -8.07 -0.67 -13.06
C ARG A 167 -8.06 -0.19 -11.61
N LEU A 168 -8.18 1.10 -11.38
CA LEU A 168 -8.26 1.68 -10.05
C LEU A 168 -9.53 1.20 -9.31
N GLU A 169 -10.67 1.23 -9.98
CA GLU A 169 -11.95 0.74 -9.42
C GLU A 169 -11.87 -0.74 -9.02
N ARG A 170 -11.28 -1.59 -9.87
CA ARG A 170 -11.06 -3.01 -9.52
C ARG A 170 -10.14 -3.16 -8.29
N ARG A 171 -9.13 -2.32 -8.14
CA ARG A 171 -8.25 -2.36 -6.97
C ARG A 171 -8.98 -1.93 -5.71
N TYR A 172 -9.82 -0.89 -5.77
CA TYR A 172 -10.70 -0.50 -4.67
C TYR A 172 -11.65 -1.64 -4.28
N ALA A 173 -12.32 -2.23 -5.25
CA ALA A 173 -13.22 -3.35 -5.00
C ALA A 173 -12.51 -4.53 -4.33
N THR A 174 -11.29 -4.84 -4.76
CA THR A 174 -10.47 -5.90 -4.14
C THR A 174 -10.08 -5.54 -2.69
N ALA A 175 -9.61 -4.31 -2.44
CA ALA A 175 -9.24 -3.88 -1.10
C ALA A 175 -10.46 -3.89 -0.15
N MET A 176 -11.62 -3.41 -0.62
CA MET A 176 -12.87 -3.46 0.13
C MET A 176 -13.31 -4.90 0.45
N ALA A 177 -13.19 -5.82 -0.51
CA ALA A 177 -13.52 -7.23 -0.29
C ALA A 177 -12.60 -7.89 0.75
N ILE A 178 -11.30 -7.54 0.76
CA ILE A 178 -10.34 -8.02 1.75
C ILE A 178 -10.71 -7.51 3.15
N GLU A 179 -10.97 -6.21 3.30
CA GLU A 179 -11.35 -5.64 4.60
C GLU A 179 -12.68 -6.21 5.11
N LEU A 180 -13.66 -6.33 4.23
CA LEU A 180 -14.93 -6.96 4.59
C LEU A 180 -14.73 -8.42 5.05
N SER A 181 -13.92 -9.19 4.35
CA SER A 181 -13.60 -10.58 4.73
C SER A 181 -12.92 -10.67 6.08
N ARG A 182 -12.03 -9.72 6.43
CA ARG A 182 -11.40 -9.63 7.75
C ARG A 182 -12.44 -9.35 8.84
N LEU A 183 -13.36 -8.42 8.58
CA LEU A 183 -14.44 -8.12 9.50
C LEU A 183 -15.35 -9.35 9.72
N GLU A 184 -15.72 -10.06 8.66
CA GLU A 184 -16.61 -11.22 8.71
C GLU A 184 -16.05 -12.41 9.50
N GLN A 185 -14.73 -12.50 9.68
CA GLN A 185 -14.10 -13.48 10.58
C GLN A 185 -14.54 -13.30 12.04
N ARG A 186 -14.95 -12.09 12.41
CA ARG A 186 -15.34 -11.73 13.79
C ARG A 186 -16.80 -11.33 13.91
N LEU A 187 -17.37 -10.82 12.84
CA LEU A 187 -18.72 -10.26 12.80
C LEU A 187 -19.51 -10.90 11.65
N PRO A 188 -20.33 -11.92 11.90
CA PRO A 188 -21.18 -12.50 10.87
C PRO A 188 -22.14 -11.45 10.31
N LEU A 189 -22.12 -11.26 8.99
CA LEU A 189 -22.97 -10.30 8.27
C LEU A 189 -23.94 -11.04 7.35
N THR A 190 -25.16 -10.55 7.26
CA THR A 190 -26.08 -10.93 6.18
C THR A 190 -25.64 -10.30 4.86
N SER A 191 -26.05 -10.86 3.73
CA SER A 191 -25.72 -10.29 2.40
C SER A 191 -26.15 -8.84 2.29
N ARG A 192 -27.36 -8.48 2.82
CA ARG A 192 -27.87 -7.11 2.80
C ARG A 192 -26.98 -6.15 3.62
N GLN A 193 -26.51 -6.57 4.80
CA GLN A 193 -25.61 -5.77 5.64
C GLN A 193 -24.26 -5.57 4.95
N ARG A 194 -23.73 -6.63 4.33
CA ARG A 194 -22.49 -6.58 3.54
C ARG A 194 -22.57 -5.55 2.43
N ASP A 195 -23.61 -5.63 1.61
CA ASP A 195 -23.79 -4.73 0.47
C ASP A 195 -23.94 -3.29 0.93
N ALA A 196 -24.71 -3.03 1.98
CA ALA A 196 -24.91 -1.69 2.54
C ALA A 196 -23.59 -1.09 3.12
N ILE A 197 -22.76 -1.90 3.77
CA ILE A 197 -21.45 -1.45 4.26
C ILE A 197 -20.54 -1.14 3.07
N LEU A 198 -20.45 -2.03 2.08
CA LEU A 198 -19.61 -1.81 0.90
C LEU A 198 -20.00 -0.54 0.14
N GLU A 199 -21.28 -0.26 0.01
CA GLU A 199 -21.78 0.98 -0.60
C GLU A 199 -21.31 2.22 0.17
N LYS A 200 -21.40 2.20 1.50
CA LYS A 200 -20.91 3.31 2.34
C LYS A 200 -19.43 3.53 2.18
N VAL A 201 -18.63 2.47 2.19
CA VAL A 201 -17.16 2.54 2.00
C VAL A 201 -16.82 3.04 0.59
N ALA A 202 -17.47 2.51 -0.44
CA ALA A 202 -17.27 2.91 -1.82
C ALA A 202 -17.53 4.41 -2.01
N ASN A 203 -18.64 4.94 -1.46
CA ASN A 203 -18.97 6.36 -1.52
C ASN A 203 -17.91 7.23 -0.82
N ARG A 204 -17.31 6.77 0.28
CA ARG A 204 -16.22 7.46 0.98
C ARG A 204 -14.90 7.45 0.22
N CYS A 205 -14.65 6.42 -0.59
CA CYS A 205 -13.46 6.31 -1.41
C CYS A 205 -13.59 7.00 -2.79
N LYS A 206 -14.81 7.36 -3.19
CA LYS A 206 -15.09 7.89 -4.53
C LYS A 206 -14.37 9.21 -4.80
N GLY A 207 -13.80 9.35 -6.00
CA GLY A 207 -13.11 10.57 -6.43
C GLY A 207 -11.74 10.80 -5.81
N ARG A 208 -11.28 9.92 -4.94
CA ARG A 208 -9.99 10.06 -4.25
C ARG A 208 -8.87 9.45 -5.08
N SER A 209 -7.85 10.26 -5.38
CA SER A 209 -6.65 9.81 -6.08
C SER A 209 -5.62 9.29 -5.07
N ILE A 210 -5.11 8.09 -5.29
CA ILE A 210 -4.14 7.46 -4.41
C ILE A 210 -2.83 7.19 -5.14
N LYS A 211 -1.72 7.45 -4.44
CA LYS A 211 -0.38 7.40 -5.02
C LYS A 211 0.17 5.97 -5.16
N ASP A 212 -0.19 5.05 -4.27
CA ASP A 212 0.35 3.69 -4.24
C ASP A 212 -0.64 2.67 -3.64
N ASP A 213 -0.29 1.37 -3.71
CA ASP A 213 -1.17 0.28 -3.28
C ASP A 213 -1.32 0.19 -1.76
N GLN A 214 -0.28 0.51 -1.01
CA GLN A 214 -0.32 0.49 0.44
C GLN A 214 -1.27 1.57 0.97
N ARG A 215 -1.20 2.77 0.40
CA ARG A 215 -2.12 3.87 0.75
C ARG A 215 -3.55 3.57 0.34
N LEU A 216 -3.77 2.84 -0.76
CA LEU A 216 -5.10 2.37 -1.15
C LEU A 216 -5.71 1.49 -0.05
N THR A 217 -4.96 0.54 0.46
CA THR A 217 -5.42 -0.34 1.55
C THR A 217 -5.73 0.46 2.80
N SER A 218 -4.81 1.34 3.21
CA SER A 218 -5.01 2.21 4.39
C SER A 218 -6.20 3.16 4.23
N LEU A 219 -6.44 3.68 3.02
CA LEU A 219 -7.62 4.51 2.76
C LEU A 219 -8.92 3.72 2.89
N VAL A 220 -8.97 2.52 2.31
CA VAL A 220 -10.14 1.65 2.41
C VAL A 220 -10.39 1.25 3.87
N GLU A 221 -9.35 0.87 4.60
CA GLU A 221 -9.40 0.57 6.03
C GLU A 221 -9.92 1.78 6.83
N ALA A 222 -9.34 2.96 6.64
CA ALA A 222 -9.80 4.18 7.30
C ALA A 222 -11.25 4.53 6.92
N ALA A 223 -11.63 4.41 5.64
CA ALA A 223 -12.99 4.65 5.19
C ALA A 223 -13.99 3.69 5.82
N PHE A 224 -13.57 2.44 6.05
CA PHE A 224 -14.37 1.40 6.67
C PHE A 224 -14.65 1.69 8.14
N TYR A 225 -13.60 1.91 8.92
CA TYR A 225 -13.69 2.07 10.37
C TYR A 225 -14.05 3.51 10.81
N SER A 226 -14.13 4.48 9.89
CA SER A 226 -14.61 5.84 10.15
C SER A 226 -16.09 6.05 9.84
N ILE A 227 -16.86 5.01 9.47
CA ILE A 227 -18.30 5.14 9.23
C ILE A 227 -18.99 5.60 10.52
N PRO A 228 -19.80 6.69 10.50
CA PRO A 228 -20.51 7.18 11.69
C PRO A 228 -21.42 6.11 12.29
N LYS A 229 -21.47 6.10 13.63
CA LYS A 229 -22.29 5.14 14.40
C LYS A 229 -23.75 5.16 13.97
N GLU A 230 -24.27 6.32 13.67
CA GLU A 230 -25.67 6.56 13.27
C GLU A 230 -26.00 5.86 11.96
N HIS A 231 -25.05 5.84 11.03
CA HIS A 231 -25.20 5.13 9.76
C HIS A 231 -25.08 3.61 9.92
N LEU A 232 -24.15 3.17 10.80
CA LEU A 232 -23.98 1.75 11.10
C LEU A 232 -25.18 1.17 11.88
N ALA A 233 -25.81 1.95 12.76
CA ALA A 233 -26.99 1.53 13.51
C ALA A 233 -28.22 1.26 12.63
N GLN A 234 -28.23 1.78 11.40
CA GLN A 234 -29.29 1.48 10.41
C GLN A 234 -29.04 0.17 9.66
N ILE A 235 -27.84 -0.37 9.76
CA ILE A 235 -27.40 -1.54 8.99
C ILE A 235 -27.18 -2.75 9.91
N LEU A 236 -26.60 -2.52 11.11
CA LEU A 236 -26.13 -3.54 12.01
C LEU A 236 -27.04 -3.68 13.23
N ASP A 237 -27.14 -4.90 13.75
CA ASP A 237 -27.79 -5.17 15.03
C ASP A 237 -26.94 -4.62 16.21
N PRO A 238 -27.56 -4.32 17.37
CA PRO A 238 -26.84 -3.72 18.51
C PRO A 238 -25.57 -4.47 18.93
N PRO A 239 -25.52 -5.81 19.00
CA PRO A 239 -24.30 -6.56 19.30
C PRO A 239 -23.22 -6.41 18.22
N GLN A 240 -23.60 -6.41 16.94
CA GLN A 240 -22.71 -6.23 15.81
C GLN A 240 -22.11 -4.81 15.82
N LEU A 241 -22.95 -3.80 16.09
CA LEU A 241 -22.52 -2.40 16.19
C LEU A 241 -21.52 -2.20 17.32
N ALA A 242 -21.76 -2.78 18.50
CA ALA A 242 -20.84 -2.69 19.63
C ALA A 242 -19.47 -3.32 19.32
N LEU A 243 -19.46 -4.47 18.63
CA LEU A 243 -18.23 -5.12 18.22
C LEU A 243 -17.45 -4.28 17.19
N LEU A 244 -18.11 -3.76 16.16
CA LEU A 244 -17.47 -2.92 15.15
C LEU A 244 -16.91 -1.63 15.75
N GLN A 245 -17.59 -1.02 16.73
CA GLN A 245 -17.09 0.16 17.45
C GLN A 245 -15.81 -0.15 18.25
N LYS A 246 -15.75 -1.33 18.86
CA LYS A 246 -14.53 -1.78 19.56
C LYS A 246 -13.38 -1.98 18.57
N GLU A 247 -13.64 -2.60 17.43
CA GLU A 247 -12.62 -2.78 16.37
C GLU A 247 -12.16 -1.42 15.82
N SER A 248 -13.06 -0.44 15.60
CA SER A 248 -12.68 0.87 15.06
C SER A 248 -11.68 1.62 15.94
N GLN A 249 -11.67 1.39 17.27
CA GLN A 249 -10.69 1.98 18.16
C GLN A 249 -9.27 1.51 17.86
N SER A 250 -9.09 0.24 17.45
CA SER A 250 -7.77 -0.29 17.09
C SER A 250 -7.24 0.28 15.76
N HIS A 251 -8.12 0.84 14.93
CA HIS A 251 -7.80 1.46 13.63
C HIS A 251 -7.71 3.00 13.68
N ALA A 252 -7.83 3.60 14.88
CA ALA A 252 -7.78 5.05 15.05
C ALA A 252 -6.49 5.69 14.49
N GLY A 253 -5.35 5.00 14.61
CA GLY A 253 -4.07 5.46 14.07
C GLY A 253 -4.06 5.56 12.53
N VAL A 254 -4.69 4.61 11.84
CA VAL A 254 -4.81 4.64 10.37
C VAL A 254 -5.75 5.74 9.92
N ILE A 255 -6.85 5.93 10.63
CA ILE A 255 -7.81 7.02 10.36
C ILE A 255 -7.12 8.38 10.49
N GLU A 256 -6.38 8.58 11.58
CA GLU A 256 -5.67 9.83 11.83
C GLU A 256 -4.56 10.08 10.80
N MET A 257 -3.78 9.06 10.46
CA MET A 257 -2.77 9.14 9.39
C MET A 257 -3.40 9.57 8.06
N MET A 258 -4.53 9.00 7.68
CA MET A 258 -5.23 9.37 6.45
C MET A 258 -5.79 10.79 6.50
N LYS A 259 -6.30 11.24 7.65
CA LYS A 259 -6.73 12.64 7.84
C LYS A 259 -5.56 13.62 7.66
N GLN A 260 -4.40 13.33 8.23
CA GLN A 260 -3.18 14.15 8.08
C GLN A 260 -2.69 14.20 6.62
N GLU A 261 -2.98 13.17 5.82
CA GLU A 261 -2.73 13.17 4.38
C GLU A 261 -3.80 13.92 3.57
N GLY A 262 -4.78 14.53 4.22
CA GLY A 262 -5.84 15.33 3.59
C GLY A 262 -7.07 14.52 3.17
N PHE A 263 -7.23 13.30 3.67
CA PHE A 263 -8.44 12.51 3.43
C PHE A 263 -9.48 12.82 4.53
N ASP A 264 -10.40 13.70 4.23
CA ASP A 264 -11.56 13.93 5.09
C ASP A 264 -12.64 12.87 4.83
N PHE A 265 -13.01 12.13 5.87
CA PHE A 265 -14.05 11.10 5.83
C PHE A 265 -15.42 11.61 6.28
N GLU A 266 -15.51 12.83 6.82
CA GLU A 266 -16.74 13.42 7.30
C GLU A 266 -17.49 14.16 6.20
N SER A 267 -16.77 14.75 5.24
CA SER A 267 -17.36 15.34 4.04
C SER A 267 -17.57 14.26 2.96
N VAL A 268 -18.82 13.94 2.69
CA VAL A 268 -19.16 13.30 1.41
C VAL A 268 -18.85 14.35 0.34
N PRO A 269 -17.98 14.05 -0.66
CA PRO A 269 -17.75 15.02 -1.73
C PRO A 269 -19.09 15.35 -2.39
N GLU A 270 -19.51 16.57 -2.28
CA GLU A 270 -20.77 17.13 -2.80
C GLU A 270 -20.83 17.14 -4.35
N THR A 271 -19.74 16.77 -4.99
CA THR A 271 -19.55 16.76 -6.43
C THR A 271 -19.99 15.47 -7.09
N LEU A 272 -21.26 15.15 -7.00
CA LEU A 272 -21.98 14.34 -8.00
C LEU A 272 -23.46 14.75 -8.03
N VAL A 273 -23.70 16.04 -8.05
CA VAL A 273 -24.86 16.53 -8.77
C VAL A 273 -24.56 16.24 -10.24
N ALA A 274 -25.32 15.35 -10.84
CA ALA A 274 -25.25 15.12 -12.28
C ALA A 274 -25.29 16.48 -12.98
N PRO A 275 -24.49 16.71 -14.05
CA PRO A 275 -24.63 17.94 -14.82
C PRO A 275 -26.10 18.10 -15.20
N PRO A 276 -26.66 19.31 -15.12
CA PRO A 276 -28.04 19.55 -15.50
C PRO A 276 -28.23 19.02 -16.91
N ASP A 277 -29.30 18.26 -17.10
CA ASP A 277 -29.72 17.68 -18.37
C ASP A 277 -29.82 18.83 -19.40
N PRO A 278 -29.03 18.84 -20.49
CA PRO A 278 -29.06 19.92 -21.48
C PRO A 278 -30.40 20.02 -22.24
N ALA A 279 -31.39 19.23 -21.89
CA ALA A 279 -32.71 19.19 -22.57
C ALA A 279 -33.76 20.17 -21.98
N GLN A 280 -33.38 21.08 -21.05
CA GLN A 280 -34.34 22.05 -20.48
C GLN A 280 -34.07 23.52 -20.86
N GLU A 281 -33.35 23.81 -21.91
CA GLU A 281 -33.43 25.13 -22.53
C GLU A 281 -34.65 25.18 -23.46
N THR A 282 -35.78 25.57 -22.90
CA THR A 282 -36.98 25.98 -23.66
C THR A 282 -36.63 27.30 -24.38
N PRO A 283 -36.79 27.40 -25.72
CA PRO A 283 -36.61 28.66 -26.44
C PRO A 283 -37.80 29.60 -26.12
N GLN A 284 -37.45 30.81 -25.68
CA GLN A 284 -38.36 31.98 -25.74
C GLN A 284 -38.25 32.65 -27.11
#